data_aee19a8fbeb3f0f466cae02675fc9ec2
#
_entry.id   aee19a8fbeb3f0f466cae02675fc9ec2
#
_cell.length_a   1.000
_cell.length_b   1.000
_cell.length_c   1.000
_cell.angle_alpha   90.00
_cell.angle_beta   90.00
_cell.angle_gamma   90.00
#
_symmetry.space_group_name_H-M   'P 1'
#
loop_
_entity.id
_entity.type
_entity.pdbx_description
1 polymer ?
#
loop_
_entity_poly.entity_id
_entity_poly.type
_entity_poly.pdbx_seq_one_letter_code
_entity_poly.pdbx_strand_id
1 'polypeptide(L)'
;KKENGDKDRYKLLKFKRSNSGTCVNQAPIVSKNEEVKAGDVIADGPATDHGEIALGRNCLIAFMTWEGYNYEDAVLINERLVKEDRLSTIHIEEYECEARDTKLGPEEITRDIPNVGENAIKNLDDRGIIRIGAEVDSGDILVGKVTPKGETELTAEERLLRAIFGEKA
;
A
#
# COMPACT_ATOMS: atom_id res chain seq x y z
N LYS A 1 33.53 0.04 -10.55
CA LYS A 1 34.45 0.26 -11.66
C LYS A 1 35.45 -0.89 -11.70
N LYS A 2 35.61 -1.54 -12.84
CA LYS A 2 36.56 -2.66 -13.02
C LYS A 2 37.99 -2.15 -13.19
N GLU A 3 38.95 -3.04 -13.03
CA GLU A 3 40.37 -2.73 -13.24
C GLU A 3 40.67 -2.19 -14.64
N ASN A 4 39.96 -2.69 -15.66
CA ASN A 4 40.06 -2.22 -17.05
C ASN A 4 39.40 -0.84 -17.30
N GLY A 5 38.83 -0.20 -16.29
CA GLY A 5 38.15 1.08 -16.36
C GLY A 5 36.66 1.02 -16.65
N ASP A 6 36.13 -0.11 -17.02
CA ASP A 6 34.70 -0.31 -17.28
C ASP A 6 33.85 -0.10 -16.03
N LYS A 7 32.60 0.27 -16.24
CA LYS A 7 31.62 0.49 -15.15
C LYS A 7 30.42 -0.42 -15.35
N ASP A 8 30.14 -1.24 -14.36
CA ASP A 8 28.87 -1.93 -14.27
C ASP A 8 27.88 -1.06 -13.48
N ARG A 9 26.63 -1.07 -13.91
CA ARG A 9 25.55 -0.35 -13.23
C ARG A 9 24.46 -1.34 -12.87
N TYR A 10 24.18 -1.46 -11.59
CA TYR A 10 23.09 -2.28 -11.05
C TYR A 10 21.98 -1.36 -10.55
N LYS A 11 20.77 -1.60 -11.01
CA LYS A 11 19.57 -0.86 -10.56
C LYS A 11 18.92 -1.63 -9.45
N LEU A 12 18.87 -1.05 -8.26
CA LEU A 12 18.19 -1.61 -7.11
C LEU A 12 16.70 -1.22 -7.12
N LEU A 13 15.84 -2.17 -6.74
CA LEU A 13 14.41 -1.95 -6.58
C LEU A 13 14.15 -1.35 -5.20
N LYS A 14 13.39 -0.26 -5.17
CA LYS A 14 13.05 0.44 -3.94
C LYS A 14 11.53 0.48 -3.78
N PHE A 15 11.03 -0.04 -2.65
CA PHE A 15 9.63 0.01 -2.25
C PHE A 15 8.65 -0.44 -3.35
N LYS A 16 8.95 -1.53 -4.02
CA LYS A 16 8.07 -2.13 -5.01
C LYS A 16 7.22 -3.23 -4.42
N ARG A 17 5.99 -3.34 -4.90
CA ARG A 17 5.10 -4.43 -4.54
C ARG A 17 5.59 -5.74 -5.14
N SER A 18 5.71 -6.78 -4.32
CA SER A 18 5.89 -8.16 -4.77
C SER A 18 4.53 -8.78 -5.19
N ASN A 19 4.54 -9.96 -5.77
CA ASN A 19 3.31 -10.67 -6.14
C ASN A 19 2.38 -10.97 -4.95
N SER A 20 2.95 -11.10 -3.75
CA SER A 20 2.20 -11.36 -2.51
C SER A 20 1.87 -10.09 -1.71
N GLY A 21 2.12 -8.91 -2.26
CA GLY A 21 1.87 -7.63 -1.58
C GLY A 21 2.95 -7.22 -0.58
N THR A 22 4.03 -7.96 -0.44
CA THR A 22 5.16 -7.57 0.39
C THR A 22 6.01 -6.48 -0.27
N CYS A 23 6.76 -5.73 0.52
CA CYS A 23 7.61 -4.66 0.02
C CYS A 23 8.98 -5.19 -0.41
N VAL A 24 9.31 -5.04 -1.69
CA VAL A 24 10.65 -5.28 -2.22
C VAL A 24 11.45 -4.00 -2.08
N ASN A 25 12.43 -4.02 -1.19
CA ASN A 25 13.33 -2.91 -0.97
C ASN A 25 14.77 -3.43 -0.91
N GLN A 26 15.54 -3.17 -1.96
CA GLN A 26 16.95 -3.58 -2.06
C GLN A 26 17.84 -2.46 -1.58
N ALA A 27 18.83 -2.81 -0.77
CA ALA A 27 19.79 -1.86 -0.21
C ALA A 27 21.22 -2.31 -0.46
N PRO A 28 22.14 -1.41 -0.84
CA PRO A 28 23.55 -1.75 -0.94
C PRO A 28 24.11 -2.02 0.46
N ILE A 29 24.95 -3.03 0.57
CA ILE A 29 25.65 -3.39 1.81
C ILE A 29 27.13 -2.99 1.75
N VAL A 30 27.60 -2.53 0.59
CA VAL A 30 28.97 -2.08 0.38
C VAL A 30 29.09 -0.57 0.45
N SER A 31 30.21 -0.09 0.95
CA SER A 31 30.51 1.32 1.09
C SER A 31 31.10 1.93 -0.20
N LYS A 32 31.08 3.26 -0.28
CA LYS A 32 31.70 3.97 -1.40
C LYS A 32 33.22 3.74 -1.41
N ASN A 33 33.76 3.35 -2.56
CA ASN A 33 35.19 3.02 -2.80
C ASN A 33 35.64 1.73 -2.13
N GLU A 34 34.76 0.91 -1.65
CA GLU A 34 35.09 -0.43 -1.18
C GLU A 34 35.47 -1.33 -2.34
N GLU A 35 36.51 -2.13 -2.17
CA GLU A 35 36.95 -3.11 -3.16
C GLU A 35 36.14 -4.39 -3.01
N VAL A 36 35.55 -4.86 -4.11
CA VAL A 36 34.74 -6.08 -4.16
C VAL A 36 35.28 -7.03 -5.22
N LYS A 37 35.17 -8.32 -4.94
CA LYS A 37 35.58 -9.40 -5.84
C LYS A 37 34.41 -10.02 -6.54
N ALA A 38 34.67 -10.79 -7.58
CA ALA A 38 33.62 -11.57 -8.24
C ALA A 38 33.09 -12.63 -7.27
N GLY A 39 31.76 -12.61 -7.07
CA GLY A 39 31.05 -13.48 -6.12
C GLY A 39 30.68 -12.80 -4.80
N ASP A 40 31.21 -11.62 -4.49
CA ASP A 40 30.82 -10.88 -3.28
C ASP A 40 29.40 -10.34 -3.41
N VAL A 41 28.67 -10.41 -2.31
CA VAL A 41 27.33 -9.83 -2.21
C VAL A 41 27.47 -8.32 -2.01
N ILE A 42 26.88 -7.54 -2.89
CA ILE A 42 26.97 -6.07 -2.88
C ILE A 42 25.68 -5.37 -2.47
N ALA A 43 24.58 -6.09 -2.46
CA ALA A 43 23.28 -5.56 -2.04
C ALA A 43 22.42 -6.68 -1.48
N ASP A 44 21.61 -6.34 -0.49
CA ASP A 44 20.59 -7.20 0.08
C ASP A 44 19.20 -6.86 -0.46
N GLY A 45 18.33 -7.87 -0.54
CA GLY A 45 16.93 -7.76 -0.87
C GLY A 45 16.03 -7.98 0.33
N PRO A 46 14.72 -8.24 0.08
CA PRO A 46 13.79 -8.59 1.16
C PRO A 46 14.23 -9.87 1.87
N ALA A 47 14.05 -9.87 3.20
CA ALA A 47 14.37 -11.01 4.06
C ALA A 47 15.80 -11.57 3.87
N THR A 48 16.76 -10.70 3.60
CA THR A 48 18.20 -11.05 3.50
C THR A 48 19.03 -10.13 4.39
N ASP A 49 20.12 -10.67 4.91
CA ASP A 49 21.11 -9.95 5.71
C ASP A 49 22.51 -10.44 5.32
N HIS A 50 23.32 -9.57 4.75
CA HIS A 50 24.67 -9.89 4.22
C HIS A 50 24.69 -11.09 3.27
N GLY A 51 23.67 -11.20 2.41
CA GLY A 51 23.52 -12.26 1.42
C GLY A 51 22.94 -13.57 1.95
N GLU A 52 22.63 -13.66 3.23
CA GLU A 52 22.00 -14.82 3.86
C GLU A 52 20.51 -14.61 4.10
N ILE A 53 19.74 -15.70 4.15
CA ILE A 53 18.31 -15.65 4.43
C ILE A 53 18.07 -15.20 5.88
N ALA A 54 17.30 -14.14 6.06
CA ALA A 54 16.91 -13.56 7.34
C ALA A 54 15.38 -13.33 7.37
N LEU A 55 14.60 -14.40 7.48
CA LEU A 55 13.12 -14.35 7.41
C LEU A 55 12.46 -13.81 8.69
N GLY A 56 13.21 -13.61 9.75
CA GLY A 56 12.70 -13.15 11.03
C GLY A 56 13.79 -12.91 12.04
N ARG A 57 13.44 -12.99 13.30
CA ARG A 57 14.36 -12.80 14.42
C ARG A 57 14.28 -13.98 15.38
N ASN A 58 15.41 -14.41 15.88
CA ASN A 58 15.47 -15.36 16.98
C ASN A 58 15.09 -14.65 18.27
N CYS A 59 14.07 -15.17 18.95
CA CYS A 59 13.59 -14.64 20.23
C CYS A 59 13.74 -15.67 21.33
N LEU A 60 14.04 -15.21 22.54
CA LEU A 60 13.93 -16.05 23.72
C LEU A 60 12.46 -16.22 24.08
N ILE A 61 12.00 -17.47 24.18
CA ILE A 61 10.61 -17.82 24.44
C ILE A 61 10.51 -18.53 25.79
N ALA A 62 9.54 -18.14 26.60
CA ALA A 62 9.13 -18.88 27.81
C ALA A 62 7.74 -19.47 27.60
N PHE A 63 7.58 -20.75 27.85
CA PHE A 63 6.30 -21.45 27.83
C PHE A 63 5.73 -21.52 29.24
N MET A 64 4.83 -20.62 29.56
CA MET A 64 4.19 -20.55 30.87
C MET A 64 2.85 -19.82 30.78
N THR A 65 1.99 -19.98 31.77
CA THR A 65 0.81 -19.15 31.92
C THR A 65 1.20 -17.79 32.52
N TRP A 66 0.61 -16.72 32.00
CA TRP A 66 0.85 -15.37 32.48
C TRP A 66 -0.46 -14.61 32.67
N GLU A 67 -1.02 -14.73 33.86
CA GLU A 67 -2.25 -14.04 34.30
C GLU A 67 -3.42 -14.09 33.31
N GLY A 68 -3.47 -15.13 32.48
CA GLY A 68 -4.48 -15.30 31.42
C GLY A 68 -4.29 -14.48 30.15
N TYR A 69 -3.30 -13.60 30.08
CA TYR A 69 -3.06 -12.76 28.90
C TYR A 69 -2.50 -13.52 27.69
N ASN A 70 -2.08 -14.75 27.88
CA ASN A 70 -1.63 -15.65 26.82
C ASN A 70 -2.57 -16.86 26.65
N TYR A 71 -3.86 -16.66 26.88
CA TYR A 71 -4.89 -17.69 26.69
C TYR A 71 -5.11 -17.98 25.20
N GLU A 72 -5.27 -19.25 24.84
CA GLU A 72 -5.39 -19.75 23.45
C GLU A 72 -4.19 -19.33 22.57
N ASP A 73 -4.44 -18.57 21.51
CA ASP A 73 -3.43 -18.14 20.53
C ASP A 73 -2.77 -16.80 20.88
N ALA A 74 -3.10 -16.22 22.06
CA ALA A 74 -2.52 -14.98 22.51
C ALA A 74 -1.07 -15.17 22.96
N VAL A 75 -0.22 -14.23 22.63
CA VAL A 75 1.18 -14.17 23.05
C VAL A 75 1.51 -12.83 23.66
N LEU A 76 2.33 -12.86 24.71
CA LEU A 76 2.92 -11.66 25.29
C LEU A 76 4.28 -11.42 24.63
N ILE A 77 4.52 -10.21 24.22
CA ILE A 77 5.82 -9.82 23.64
C ILE A 77 6.45 -8.72 24.51
N ASN A 78 7.77 -8.70 24.52
CA ASN A 78 8.51 -7.64 25.19
C ASN A 78 8.36 -6.33 24.41
N GLU A 79 8.08 -5.22 25.10
CA GLU A 79 7.94 -3.89 24.53
C GLU A 79 9.15 -3.45 23.68
N ARG A 80 10.33 -3.95 24.02
CA ARG A 80 11.56 -3.69 23.27
C ARG A 80 11.46 -4.16 21.79
N LEU A 81 10.76 -5.27 21.52
CA LEU A 81 10.57 -5.74 20.13
C LEU A 81 9.78 -4.74 19.29
N VAL A 82 8.81 -4.06 19.93
CA VAL A 82 8.02 -3.00 19.31
C VAL A 82 8.85 -1.73 19.12
N LYS A 83 9.54 -1.28 20.17
CA LYS A 83 10.39 -0.07 20.13
C LYS A 83 11.54 -0.16 19.11
N GLU A 84 12.10 -1.34 18.95
CA GLU A 84 13.20 -1.59 18.02
C GLU A 84 12.73 -1.95 16.59
N ASP A 85 11.41 -1.87 16.30
CA ASP A 85 10.83 -2.20 14.99
C ASP A 85 11.19 -3.61 14.47
N ARG A 86 11.31 -4.58 15.37
CA ARG A 86 11.79 -5.93 15.02
C ARG A 86 10.78 -6.77 14.26
N LEU A 87 9.49 -6.46 14.43
CA LEU A 87 8.37 -7.22 13.88
C LEU A 87 7.53 -6.40 12.87
N SER A 88 7.97 -5.18 12.56
CA SER A 88 7.26 -4.31 11.61
C SER A 88 7.40 -4.82 10.19
N THR A 89 6.29 -4.86 9.48
CA THR A 89 6.22 -5.24 8.07
C THR A 89 5.53 -4.16 7.26
N ILE A 90 5.91 -4.04 5.98
CA ILE A 90 5.28 -3.14 5.03
C ILE A 90 4.55 -3.99 4.00
N HIS A 91 3.24 -3.78 3.87
CA HIS A 91 2.43 -4.39 2.84
C HIS A 91 2.00 -3.31 1.85
N ILE A 92 2.13 -3.60 0.57
CA ILE A 92 1.74 -2.71 -0.52
C ILE A 92 0.58 -3.35 -1.25
N GLU A 93 -0.56 -2.67 -1.26
CA GLU A 93 -1.74 -3.09 -1.99
C GLU A 93 -1.94 -2.20 -3.22
N GLU A 94 -2.42 -2.78 -4.29
CA GLU A 94 -2.69 -2.10 -5.56
C GLU A 94 -4.17 -2.26 -5.89
N TYR A 95 -4.84 -1.14 -6.07
CA TYR A 95 -6.24 -1.08 -6.47
C TYR A 95 -6.33 -0.49 -7.86
N GLU A 96 -7.02 -1.17 -8.76
CA GLU A 96 -7.25 -0.72 -10.12
C GLU A 96 -8.72 -0.35 -10.29
N CYS A 97 -8.97 0.82 -10.88
CA CYS A 97 -10.29 1.32 -11.17
C CYS A 97 -10.36 1.77 -12.63
N GLU A 98 -11.33 1.24 -13.35
CA GLU A 98 -11.55 1.53 -14.77
C GLU A 98 -12.92 2.17 -14.97
N ALA A 99 -12.99 3.23 -15.76
CA ALA A 99 -14.23 3.81 -16.22
C ALA A 99 -14.61 3.17 -17.57
N ARG A 100 -15.81 2.58 -17.63
CA ARG A 100 -16.31 1.85 -18.80
C ARG A 100 -17.52 2.54 -19.41
N ASP A 101 -17.73 2.30 -20.69
CA ASP A 101 -18.97 2.71 -21.35
C ASP A 101 -20.12 1.78 -20.94
N THR A 102 -21.21 2.36 -20.47
CA THR A 102 -22.45 1.64 -20.15
C THR A 102 -23.56 1.98 -21.13
N LYS A 103 -24.64 1.18 -21.16
CA LYS A 103 -25.82 1.44 -21.99
C LYS A 103 -26.51 2.76 -21.66
N LEU A 104 -26.31 3.29 -20.45
CA LEU A 104 -26.91 4.53 -19.95
C LEU A 104 -25.97 5.75 -20.09
N GLY A 105 -24.76 5.52 -20.53
CA GLY A 105 -23.73 6.53 -20.69
C GLY A 105 -22.37 6.07 -20.17
N PRO A 106 -21.30 6.83 -20.41
CA PRO A 106 -19.98 6.52 -19.93
C PRO A 106 -19.88 6.72 -18.42
N GLU A 107 -19.13 5.84 -17.76
CA GLU A 107 -18.67 6.09 -16.39
C GLU A 107 -17.57 7.17 -16.42
N GLU A 108 -17.49 7.95 -15.37
CA GLU A 108 -16.51 9.03 -15.26
C GLU A 108 -15.74 8.95 -13.95
N ILE A 109 -14.42 9.15 -14.02
CA ILE A 109 -13.58 9.32 -12.84
C ILE A 109 -13.49 10.81 -12.56
N THR A 110 -14.05 11.25 -11.43
CA THR A 110 -14.16 12.66 -11.08
C THR A 110 -14.15 12.86 -9.56
N ARG A 111 -13.72 14.02 -9.13
CA ARG A 111 -13.84 14.47 -7.74
C ARG A 111 -15.27 14.86 -7.36
N ASP A 112 -16.08 15.24 -8.35
CA ASP A 112 -17.46 15.69 -8.16
C ASP A 112 -18.39 14.47 -7.98
N ILE A 113 -18.44 13.98 -6.75
CA ILE A 113 -19.24 12.83 -6.36
C ILE A 113 -20.51 13.34 -5.67
N PRO A 114 -21.72 12.98 -6.17
CA PRO A 114 -22.96 13.38 -5.52
C PRO A 114 -23.13 12.74 -4.14
N ASN A 115 -23.78 13.47 -3.22
CA ASN A 115 -24.12 12.99 -1.86
C ASN A 115 -22.91 12.63 -0.96
N VAL A 116 -21.77 13.22 -1.21
CA VAL A 116 -20.55 13.04 -0.42
C VAL A 116 -20.08 14.38 0.14
N GLY A 117 -19.79 14.41 1.45
CA GLY A 117 -19.27 15.61 2.12
C GLY A 117 -17.84 15.96 1.68
N GLU A 118 -17.47 17.24 1.74
CA GLU A 118 -16.15 17.72 1.36
C GLU A 118 -14.99 17.05 2.13
N ASN A 119 -15.24 16.65 3.37
CA ASN A 119 -14.23 15.96 4.17
C ASN A 119 -13.84 14.58 3.60
N ALA A 120 -14.79 13.87 2.98
CA ALA A 120 -14.53 12.56 2.38
C ALA A 120 -13.74 12.64 1.07
N ILE A 121 -13.79 13.77 0.37
CA ILE A 121 -13.10 14.01 -0.91
C ILE A 121 -11.87 14.92 -0.78
N LYS A 122 -11.54 15.37 0.44
CA LYS A 122 -10.44 16.33 0.67
C LYS A 122 -9.09 15.87 0.12
N ASN A 123 -8.85 14.56 0.12
CA ASN A 123 -7.61 13.94 -0.33
C ASN A 123 -7.59 13.59 -1.81
N LEU A 124 -8.70 13.78 -2.53
CA LEU A 124 -8.74 13.58 -3.98
C LEU A 124 -8.16 14.79 -4.73
N ASP A 125 -7.44 14.51 -5.80
CA ASP A 125 -6.98 15.54 -6.75
C ASP A 125 -8.13 15.98 -7.69
N ASP A 126 -7.84 16.93 -8.59
CA ASP A 126 -8.83 17.45 -9.54
C ASP A 126 -9.34 16.39 -10.54
N ARG A 127 -8.61 15.28 -10.68
CA ARG A 127 -9.02 14.15 -11.51
C ARG A 127 -9.84 13.12 -10.75
N GLY A 128 -10.05 13.30 -9.45
CA GLY A 128 -10.77 12.35 -8.61
C GLY A 128 -9.93 11.17 -8.10
N ILE A 129 -8.61 11.27 -8.15
CA ILE A 129 -7.67 10.25 -7.66
C ILE A 129 -7.01 10.76 -6.39
N ILE A 130 -6.81 9.89 -5.42
CA ILE A 130 -6.17 10.25 -4.17
C ILE A 130 -4.75 10.77 -4.39
N ARG A 131 -4.37 11.81 -3.64
CA ARG A 131 -3.04 12.41 -3.74
C ARG A 131 -1.98 11.52 -3.09
N ILE A 132 -0.80 11.52 -3.70
CA ILE A 132 0.39 10.85 -3.14
C ILE A 132 0.72 11.48 -1.79
N GLY A 133 0.95 10.62 -0.77
CA GLY A 133 1.26 11.03 0.60
C GLY A 133 0.05 11.23 1.50
N ALA A 134 -1.17 11.01 1.00
CA ALA A 134 -2.36 11.03 1.84
C ALA A 134 -2.42 9.79 2.75
N GLU A 135 -2.73 10.00 4.01
CA GLU A 135 -3.08 8.92 4.94
C GLU A 135 -4.51 8.47 4.66
N VAL A 136 -4.74 7.16 4.65
CA VAL A 136 -6.03 6.55 4.35
C VAL A 136 -6.43 5.55 5.42
N ASP A 137 -7.70 5.58 5.77
CA ASP A 137 -8.33 4.66 6.69
C ASP A 137 -9.41 3.82 5.98
N SER A 138 -9.90 2.82 6.67
CA SER A 138 -11.01 2.00 6.16
C SER A 138 -12.25 2.86 5.90
N GLY A 139 -12.77 2.79 4.67
CA GLY A 139 -13.93 3.59 4.23
C GLY A 139 -13.56 4.87 3.49
N ASP A 140 -12.30 5.26 3.42
CA ASP A 140 -11.87 6.43 2.65
C ASP A 140 -11.96 6.20 1.15
N ILE A 141 -12.25 7.28 0.42
CA ILE A 141 -12.38 7.25 -1.03
C ILE A 141 -11.00 7.37 -1.67
N LEU A 142 -10.60 6.36 -2.42
CA LEU A 142 -9.33 6.36 -3.16
C LEU A 142 -9.48 6.93 -4.57
N VAL A 143 -10.61 6.64 -5.22
CA VAL A 143 -10.95 7.12 -6.55
C VAL A 143 -12.43 7.47 -6.58
N GLY A 144 -12.74 8.66 -7.06
CA GLY A 144 -14.11 9.10 -7.29
C GLY A 144 -14.57 8.62 -8.65
N LYS A 145 -15.52 7.66 -8.69
CA LYS A 145 -16.11 7.16 -9.91
C LYS A 145 -17.62 7.30 -9.85
N VAL A 146 -18.20 7.90 -10.86
CA VAL A 146 -19.65 8.04 -11.01
C VAL A 146 -20.14 7.21 -12.19
N THR A 147 -21.26 6.53 -11.99
CA THR A 147 -21.88 5.67 -12.99
C THR A 147 -23.30 6.17 -13.24
N PRO A 148 -23.72 6.38 -14.51
CA PRO A 148 -25.08 6.77 -14.82
C PRO A 148 -26.07 5.68 -14.38
N LYS A 149 -27.14 6.06 -13.67
CA LYS A 149 -28.23 5.15 -13.30
C LYS A 149 -29.46 5.41 -14.18
N GLY A 150 -30.14 4.34 -14.59
CA GLY A 150 -31.44 4.43 -15.25
C GLY A 150 -32.56 4.87 -14.28
N GLU A 151 -33.59 5.53 -14.81
CA GLU A 151 -34.74 5.98 -14.00
C GLU A 151 -35.44 4.84 -13.24
N THR A 152 -35.38 3.61 -13.77
CA THR A 152 -35.96 2.42 -13.14
C THR A 152 -35.16 1.88 -11.95
N GLU A 153 -33.92 2.26 -11.84
CA GLU A 153 -33.02 1.83 -10.77
C GLU A 153 -32.96 2.81 -9.59
N LEU A 154 -33.61 3.97 -9.75
CA LEU A 154 -33.67 4.99 -8.72
C LEU A 154 -34.72 4.67 -7.67
N THR A 155 -34.39 4.87 -6.40
CA THR A 155 -35.35 4.88 -5.31
C THR A 155 -36.32 6.06 -5.44
N ALA A 156 -37.45 6.03 -4.75
CA ALA A 156 -38.40 7.14 -4.75
C ALA A 156 -37.78 8.45 -4.24
N GLU A 157 -36.87 8.34 -3.28
CA GLU A 157 -36.16 9.49 -2.70
C GLU A 157 -35.15 10.07 -3.70
N GLU A 158 -34.38 9.21 -4.40
CA GLU A 158 -33.43 9.64 -5.44
C GLU A 158 -34.15 10.31 -6.64
N ARG A 159 -35.37 9.83 -7.02
CA ARG A 159 -36.17 10.48 -8.04
C ARG A 159 -36.63 11.87 -7.62
N LEU A 160 -37.04 12.03 -6.37
CA LEU A 160 -37.44 13.32 -5.81
C LEU A 160 -36.26 14.30 -5.78
N LEU A 161 -35.08 13.84 -5.34
CA LEU A 161 -33.87 14.65 -5.32
C LEU A 161 -33.45 15.09 -6.74
N ARG A 162 -33.54 14.20 -7.74
CA ARG A 162 -33.28 14.55 -9.13
C ARG A 162 -34.27 15.59 -9.67
N ALA A 163 -35.53 15.47 -9.31
CA ALA A 163 -36.55 16.44 -9.73
C ALA A 163 -36.30 17.84 -9.14
N ILE A 164 -35.76 17.93 -7.95
CA ILE A 164 -35.50 19.18 -7.24
C ILE A 164 -34.14 19.79 -7.61
N PHE A 165 -33.08 18.98 -7.67
CA PHE A 165 -31.70 19.42 -7.81
C PHE A 165 -31.05 19.13 -9.19
N GLY A 166 -31.76 18.50 -10.10
CA GLY A 166 -31.30 18.12 -11.42
C GLY A 166 -30.63 16.77 -11.50
N GLU A 167 -30.14 16.38 -12.71
CA GLU A 167 -29.61 15.04 -13.00
C GLU A 167 -28.38 14.62 -12.18
N LYS A 168 -27.71 15.55 -11.53
CA LYS A 168 -26.50 15.29 -10.71
C LYS A 168 -26.80 15.03 -9.22
N ALA A 169 -28.05 15.00 -8.82
CA ALA A 169 -28.45 14.74 -7.45
C ALA A 169 -28.71 13.25 -7.17
#